data_bf7daadac1acfd21dbbe5dc1fc7b98f1
#
_entry.id   bf7daadac1acfd21dbbe5dc1fc7b98f1
#
_cell.length_a   1.000
_cell.length_b   1.000
_cell.length_c   1.000
_cell.angle_alpha   90.00
_cell.angle_beta   90.00
_cell.angle_gamma   90.00
#
_symmetry.space_group_name_H-M   'P 1'
#
loop_
_entity.id
_entity.type
_entity.pdbx_description
1 polymer ?
#
loop_
_entity_poly.entity_id
_entity_poly.type
_entity_poly.pdbx_seq_one_letter_code
_entity_poly.pdbx_strand_id
1 'polypeptide(L)'
;AYEFDIPVIGAPMDSVTSPQTAIAMGKLGTVGVLDLEGLWTRYENPEPILEKIASLDPDDATAYLQQAYAEPIKPELIVERLHEIRDAGVTVAGALSPQRTQQYYSTVLNAGVDLFVIRGTSVSAEHVSKDHEPLNLKQFIYDLDVPVIVGGAANYRAALHLMRAGAAGVLVGFGGVATSANRQTIGVSIPMATAISDVAEARRDYMDESGGRYVQVIADGSMGESGSFVTALAMGADAAMLGAPLARAQEAPGHGTHWGSEARHATLPRGLRSEVGTVGTLQEILYGPSHKADGTTNFIGALRRAMASCGYVDIKSFQRCPVVVTANRS
;
A
#
# COMPACT_ATOMS: atom_id res chain seq x y z
N ALA A 1 3.47 -16.03 -12.13
CA ALA A 1 4.15 -14.81 -11.65
C ALA A 1 3.53 -13.62 -12.38
N TYR A 2 3.33 -12.51 -11.67
CA TYR A 2 2.87 -11.24 -12.26
C TYR A 2 4.08 -10.35 -12.47
N GLU A 3 4.18 -9.73 -13.63
CA GLU A 3 5.25 -8.79 -13.98
C GLU A 3 4.63 -7.40 -14.17
N PHE A 4 5.30 -6.40 -13.62
CA PHE A 4 4.90 -5.00 -13.75
C PHE A 4 6.05 -4.20 -14.35
N ASP A 5 5.73 -3.21 -15.18
CA ASP A 5 6.73 -2.40 -15.89
C ASP A 5 7.49 -1.46 -14.96
N ILE A 6 6.89 -1.12 -13.81
CA ILE A 6 7.45 -0.19 -12.83
C ILE A 6 7.28 -0.70 -11.40
N PRO A 7 8.23 -0.40 -10.50
CA PRO A 7 8.23 -0.90 -9.12
C PRO A 7 7.32 -0.05 -8.20
N VAL A 8 6.09 0.17 -8.61
CA VAL A 8 5.08 0.94 -7.89
C VAL A 8 3.83 0.10 -7.70
N ILE A 9 3.15 0.26 -6.57
CA ILE A 9 1.86 -0.33 -6.26
C ILE A 9 0.97 0.77 -5.68
N GLY A 10 -0.24 0.93 -6.19
CA GLY A 10 -1.23 1.87 -5.62
C GLY A 10 -1.78 1.34 -4.30
N ALA A 11 -1.74 2.17 -3.24
CA ALA A 11 -2.16 1.78 -1.91
C ALA A 11 -3.68 1.52 -1.82
N PRO A 12 -4.13 0.54 -1.02
CA PRO A 12 -5.55 0.25 -0.79
C PRO A 12 -6.16 1.29 0.15
N MET A 13 -6.47 2.45 -0.40
CA MET A 13 -7.04 3.59 0.33
C MET A 13 -8.06 4.28 -0.59
N ASP A 14 -9.26 4.57 -0.08
CA ASP A 14 -10.34 5.15 -0.88
C ASP A 14 -10.00 6.52 -1.50
N SER A 15 -9.03 7.23 -0.94
CA SER A 15 -8.51 8.48 -1.51
C SER A 15 -7.50 8.26 -2.65
N VAL A 16 -7.10 7.01 -2.92
CA VAL A 16 -6.05 6.66 -3.89
C VAL A 16 -6.60 5.75 -4.97
N THR A 17 -7.20 4.62 -4.55
CA THR A 17 -7.58 3.54 -5.46
C THR A 17 -9.10 3.35 -5.48
N SER A 18 -9.69 3.70 -6.61
CA SER A 18 -11.02 3.30 -7.07
C SER A 18 -10.88 2.21 -8.13
N PRO A 19 -11.95 1.55 -8.57
CA PRO A 19 -11.88 0.69 -9.75
C PRO A 19 -11.28 1.41 -10.97
N GLN A 20 -11.67 2.66 -11.23
CA GLN A 20 -11.21 3.46 -12.36
C GLN A 20 -9.71 3.79 -12.25
N THR A 21 -9.22 4.18 -11.07
CA THR A 21 -7.79 4.45 -10.89
C THR A 21 -6.96 3.17 -10.87
N ALA A 22 -7.48 2.04 -10.38
CA ALA A 22 -6.83 0.74 -10.51
C ALA A 22 -6.65 0.35 -11.98
N ILE A 23 -7.68 0.55 -12.81
CA ILE A 23 -7.61 0.34 -14.27
C ILE A 23 -6.58 1.27 -14.91
N ALA A 24 -6.59 2.55 -14.55
CA ALA A 24 -5.62 3.52 -15.06
C ALA A 24 -4.17 3.14 -14.69
N MET A 25 -3.93 2.72 -13.44
CA MET A 25 -2.63 2.23 -13.00
C MET A 25 -2.20 0.97 -13.77
N GLY A 26 -3.12 0.02 -13.98
CA GLY A 26 -2.85 -1.18 -14.77
C GLY A 26 -2.40 -0.86 -16.19
N LYS A 27 -3.06 0.10 -16.86
CA LYS A 27 -2.67 0.59 -18.18
C LYS A 27 -1.34 1.34 -18.21
N LEU A 28 -0.90 1.85 -17.05
CA LEU A 28 0.40 2.50 -16.87
C LEU A 28 1.51 1.52 -16.43
N GLY A 29 1.25 0.21 -16.49
CA GLY A 29 2.26 -0.82 -16.21
C GLY A 29 2.48 -1.14 -14.73
N THR A 30 1.51 -0.81 -13.86
CA THR A 30 1.54 -1.14 -12.44
C THR A 30 0.21 -1.73 -11.98
N VAL A 31 -0.06 -1.77 -10.67
CA VAL A 31 -1.29 -2.27 -10.09
C VAL A 31 -1.81 -1.34 -9.00
N GLY A 32 -3.10 -1.06 -9.04
CA GLY A 32 -3.82 -0.42 -7.94
C GLY A 32 -4.49 -1.49 -7.08
N VAL A 33 -4.27 -1.44 -5.77
CA VAL A 33 -4.92 -2.35 -4.83
C VAL A 33 -6.20 -1.71 -4.30
N LEU A 34 -7.34 -2.35 -4.52
CA LEU A 34 -8.63 -1.85 -4.02
C LEU A 34 -8.78 -2.17 -2.53
N ASP A 35 -9.20 -1.20 -1.72
CA ASP A 35 -9.61 -1.43 -0.33
C ASP A 35 -11.00 -2.09 -0.31
N LEU A 36 -11.04 -3.40 -0.02
CA LEU A 36 -12.29 -4.17 0.02
C LEU A 36 -13.11 -3.94 1.30
N GLU A 37 -12.62 -3.09 2.19
CA GLU A 37 -13.34 -2.58 3.36
C GLU A 37 -13.69 -1.09 3.20
N GLY A 38 -13.42 -0.53 2.04
CA GLY A 38 -13.59 0.87 1.69
C GLY A 38 -15.01 1.27 1.35
N LEU A 39 -15.17 2.51 0.89
CA LEU A 39 -16.46 3.07 0.47
C LEU A 39 -17.00 2.37 -0.79
N TRP A 40 -16.12 1.93 -1.68
CA TRP A 40 -16.46 1.24 -2.93
C TRP A 40 -17.18 -0.08 -2.73
N THR A 41 -17.04 -0.69 -1.56
CA THR A 41 -17.69 -1.95 -1.21
C THR A 41 -18.84 -1.77 -0.21
N ARG A 42 -19.20 -0.53 0.13
CA ARG A 42 -20.30 -0.18 1.03
C ARG A 42 -21.45 0.52 0.30
N TYR A 43 -21.11 1.31 -0.71
CA TYR A 43 -22.06 2.12 -1.45
C TYR A 43 -21.99 1.80 -2.95
N GLU A 44 -23.18 1.72 -3.58
CA GLU A 44 -23.27 1.56 -5.03
C GLU A 44 -22.66 2.77 -5.76
N ASN A 45 -22.91 3.96 -5.25
CA ASN A 45 -22.30 5.20 -5.72
C ASN A 45 -21.62 5.95 -4.57
N PRO A 46 -20.30 5.79 -4.34
CA PRO A 46 -19.57 6.47 -3.29
C PRO A 46 -19.17 7.92 -3.64
N GLU A 47 -19.26 8.36 -4.89
CA GLU A 47 -18.79 9.68 -5.34
C GLU A 47 -19.34 10.87 -4.51
N PRO A 48 -20.65 10.96 -4.20
CA PRO A 48 -21.16 12.05 -3.37
C PRO A 48 -20.57 12.07 -1.96
N ILE A 49 -20.18 10.89 -1.44
CA ILE A 49 -19.54 10.75 -0.13
C ILE A 49 -18.09 11.23 -0.20
N LEU A 50 -17.36 10.85 -1.24
CA LEU A 50 -15.98 11.26 -1.49
C LEU A 50 -15.89 12.78 -1.68
N GLU A 51 -16.77 13.38 -2.49
CA GLU A 51 -16.88 14.84 -2.67
C GLU A 51 -17.18 15.54 -1.34
N LYS A 52 -18.09 14.97 -0.53
CA LYS A 52 -18.39 15.53 0.78
C LYS A 52 -17.20 15.48 1.72
N ILE A 53 -16.49 14.35 1.80
CA ILE A 53 -15.26 14.23 2.60
C ILE A 53 -14.23 15.28 2.17
N ALA A 54 -14.06 15.48 0.88
CA ALA A 54 -13.10 16.45 0.34
C ALA A 54 -13.47 17.92 0.68
N SER A 55 -14.75 18.21 0.76
CA SER A 55 -15.26 19.59 1.00
C SER A 55 -15.34 19.99 2.47
N LEU A 56 -15.24 19.05 3.41
CA LEU A 56 -15.37 19.33 4.85
C LEU A 56 -14.09 19.94 5.42
N ASP A 57 -14.26 20.78 6.44
CA ASP A 57 -13.14 21.19 7.28
C ASP A 57 -12.55 19.98 8.03
N PRO A 58 -11.23 19.99 8.35
CA PRO A 58 -10.56 18.87 9.01
C PRO A 58 -11.24 18.40 10.30
N ASP A 59 -11.79 19.32 11.08
CA ASP A 59 -12.44 19.00 12.36
C ASP A 59 -13.75 18.22 12.17
N ASP A 60 -14.51 18.50 11.12
CA ASP A 60 -15.76 17.81 10.80
C ASP A 60 -15.53 16.50 10.00
N ALA A 61 -14.42 16.43 9.27
CA ALA A 61 -14.14 15.31 8.38
C ALA A 61 -14.03 13.97 9.11
N THR A 62 -13.44 13.95 10.31
CA THR A 62 -13.29 12.71 11.10
C THR A 62 -14.63 12.11 11.49
N ALA A 63 -15.55 12.92 11.99
CA ALA A 63 -16.88 12.46 12.38
C ALA A 63 -17.66 11.93 11.17
N TYR A 64 -17.58 12.64 10.04
CA TYR A 64 -18.23 12.21 8.81
C TYR A 64 -17.64 10.93 8.24
N LEU A 65 -16.30 10.77 8.24
CA LEU A 65 -15.62 9.54 7.86
C LEU A 65 -16.12 8.36 8.70
N GLN A 66 -16.16 8.49 10.03
CA GLN A 66 -16.66 7.44 10.92
C GLN A 66 -18.10 7.05 10.61
N GLN A 67 -18.95 8.03 10.30
CA GLN A 67 -20.33 7.79 9.90
C GLN A 67 -20.40 7.05 8.54
N ALA A 68 -19.67 7.50 7.53
CA ALA A 68 -19.66 6.89 6.20
C ALA A 68 -19.17 5.44 6.23
N TYR A 69 -18.17 5.14 7.02
CA TYR A 69 -17.65 3.77 7.16
C TYR A 69 -18.44 2.90 8.16
N ALA A 70 -19.50 3.42 8.79
CA ALA A 70 -20.41 2.62 9.61
C ALA A 70 -21.37 1.76 8.76
N GLU A 71 -21.60 2.11 7.49
CA GLU A 71 -22.36 1.28 6.54
C GLU A 71 -21.69 -0.09 6.40
N PRO A 72 -22.43 -1.20 6.42
CA PRO A 72 -21.85 -2.53 6.26
C PRO A 72 -21.17 -2.74 4.90
N ILE A 73 -20.12 -3.57 4.90
CA ILE A 73 -19.53 -4.07 3.65
C ILE A 73 -20.52 -4.99 2.97
N LYS A 74 -20.72 -4.80 1.67
CA LYS A 74 -21.62 -5.58 0.82
C LYS A 74 -20.80 -6.54 -0.05
N PRO A 75 -20.88 -7.87 0.19
CA PRO A 75 -20.13 -8.85 -0.58
C PRO A 75 -20.35 -8.77 -2.10
N GLU A 76 -21.56 -8.42 -2.50
CA GLU A 76 -21.93 -8.22 -3.91
C GLU A 76 -21.13 -7.07 -4.55
N LEU A 77 -20.90 -6.00 -3.83
CA LEU A 77 -20.08 -4.89 -4.33
C LEU A 77 -18.59 -5.27 -4.40
N ILE A 78 -18.10 -6.14 -3.51
CA ILE A 78 -16.73 -6.67 -3.65
C ILE A 78 -16.60 -7.35 -5.02
N VAL A 79 -17.54 -8.23 -5.36
CA VAL A 79 -17.52 -8.96 -6.63
C VAL A 79 -17.61 -7.99 -7.80
N GLU A 80 -18.58 -7.07 -7.77
CA GLU A 80 -18.81 -6.09 -8.83
C GLU A 80 -17.57 -5.25 -9.12
N ARG A 81 -16.94 -4.67 -8.08
CA ARG A 81 -15.75 -3.81 -8.23
C ARG A 81 -14.53 -4.56 -8.75
N LEU A 82 -14.32 -5.80 -8.29
CA LEU A 82 -13.22 -6.64 -8.79
C LEU A 82 -13.46 -7.06 -10.25
N HIS A 83 -14.70 -7.35 -10.64
CA HIS A 83 -15.05 -7.65 -12.03
C HIS A 83 -14.86 -6.44 -12.93
N GLU A 84 -15.24 -5.24 -12.50
CA GLU A 84 -15.02 -4.00 -13.24
C GLU A 84 -13.53 -3.82 -13.62
N ILE A 85 -12.63 -4.07 -12.67
CA ILE A 85 -11.18 -4.00 -12.90
C ILE A 85 -10.74 -5.10 -13.88
N ARG A 86 -11.23 -6.33 -13.69
CA ARG A 86 -10.90 -7.48 -14.54
C ARG A 86 -11.33 -7.27 -15.98
N ASP A 87 -12.55 -6.79 -16.20
CA ASP A 87 -13.14 -6.62 -17.53
C ASP A 87 -12.35 -5.59 -18.35
N ALA A 88 -11.61 -4.72 -17.69
CA ALA A 88 -10.66 -3.81 -18.32
C ALA A 88 -9.34 -4.47 -18.76
N GLY A 89 -9.13 -5.76 -18.44
CA GLY A 89 -7.95 -6.54 -18.85
C GLY A 89 -6.67 -6.20 -18.10
N VAL A 90 -6.77 -5.69 -16.86
CA VAL A 90 -5.64 -5.40 -16.00
C VAL A 90 -5.60 -6.31 -14.77
N THR A 91 -4.44 -6.39 -14.11
CA THR A 91 -4.28 -7.19 -12.89
C THR A 91 -5.22 -6.73 -11.79
N VAL A 92 -5.95 -7.66 -11.20
CA VAL A 92 -6.94 -7.43 -10.13
C VAL A 92 -6.30 -7.64 -8.77
N ALA A 93 -6.19 -6.60 -7.98
CA ALA A 93 -5.67 -6.68 -6.62
C ALA A 93 -6.65 -6.10 -5.59
N GLY A 94 -6.84 -6.81 -4.49
CA GLY A 94 -7.73 -6.39 -3.42
C GLY A 94 -7.11 -6.61 -2.05
N ALA A 95 -7.40 -5.71 -1.11
CA ALA A 95 -6.88 -5.74 0.24
C ALA A 95 -7.97 -5.90 1.29
N LEU A 96 -7.70 -6.74 2.29
CA LEU A 96 -8.46 -6.86 3.52
C LEU A 96 -7.55 -6.71 4.74
N SER A 97 -8.12 -6.25 5.86
CA SER A 97 -7.45 -6.34 7.14
C SER A 97 -7.39 -7.80 7.62
N PRO A 98 -6.47 -8.15 8.53
CA PRO A 98 -6.42 -9.49 9.12
C PRO A 98 -7.74 -9.90 9.78
N GLN A 99 -8.46 -8.93 10.37
CA GLN A 99 -9.72 -9.16 11.08
C GLN A 99 -10.88 -9.51 10.14
N ARG A 100 -10.84 -9.03 8.88
CA ARG A 100 -11.89 -9.24 7.89
C ARG A 100 -11.59 -10.35 6.89
N THR A 101 -10.33 -10.79 6.85
CA THR A 101 -9.89 -11.80 5.88
C THR A 101 -10.72 -13.07 5.97
N GLN A 102 -10.93 -13.66 7.15
CA GLN A 102 -11.72 -14.89 7.29
C GLN A 102 -13.17 -14.73 6.81
N GLN A 103 -13.73 -13.55 7.00
CA GLN A 103 -15.14 -13.31 6.63
C GLN A 103 -15.34 -13.18 5.12
N TYR A 104 -14.38 -12.58 4.40
CA TYR A 104 -14.59 -12.19 3.00
C TYR A 104 -13.68 -12.86 1.98
N TYR A 105 -12.66 -13.63 2.41
CA TYR A 105 -11.67 -14.18 1.47
C TYR A 105 -12.31 -15.06 0.37
N SER A 106 -13.30 -15.87 0.70
CA SER A 106 -13.98 -16.72 -0.29
C SER A 106 -14.71 -15.90 -1.36
N THR A 107 -15.35 -14.79 -0.97
CA THR A 107 -15.96 -13.85 -1.91
C THR A 107 -14.90 -13.24 -2.84
N VAL A 108 -13.77 -12.82 -2.29
CA VAL A 108 -12.66 -12.21 -3.05
C VAL A 108 -12.04 -13.21 -4.03
N LEU A 109 -11.81 -14.44 -3.60
CA LEU A 109 -11.26 -15.49 -4.47
C LEU A 109 -12.24 -15.89 -5.59
N ASN A 110 -13.52 -16.03 -5.26
CA ASN A 110 -14.55 -16.35 -6.24
C ASN A 110 -14.75 -15.23 -7.25
N ALA A 111 -14.53 -13.97 -6.83
CA ALA A 111 -14.47 -12.84 -7.75
C ALA A 111 -13.20 -12.86 -8.63
N GLY A 112 -12.24 -13.74 -8.35
CA GLY A 112 -11.04 -14.05 -9.15
C GLY A 112 -9.97 -12.97 -9.04
N VAL A 113 -9.65 -12.53 -7.85
CA VAL A 113 -8.48 -11.68 -7.59
C VAL A 113 -7.19 -12.37 -8.06
N ASP A 114 -6.28 -11.60 -8.65
CA ASP A 114 -4.96 -12.08 -9.08
C ASP A 114 -3.92 -11.94 -7.97
N LEU A 115 -4.09 -10.93 -7.12
CA LEU A 115 -3.17 -10.60 -6.04
C LEU A 115 -3.95 -10.24 -4.78
N PHE A 116 -3.78 -11.02 -3.71
CA PHE A 116 -4.44 -10.76 -2.44
C PHE A 116 -3.53 -10.05 -1.46
N VAL A 117 -4.01 -8.98 -0.83
CA VAL A 117 -3.23 -8.20 0.13
C VAL A 117 -3.87 -8.26 1.51
N ILE A 118 -3.12 -8.69 2.51
CA ILE A 118 -3.51 -8.62 3.92
C ILE A 118 -2.74 -7.49 4.55
N ARG A 119 -3.42 -6.38 4.84
CA ARG A 119 -2.78 -5.16 5.31
C ARG A 119 -3.36 -4.69 6.64
N GLY A 120 -2.49 -4.49 7.60
CA GLY A 120 -2.77 -3.88 8.90
C GLY A 120 -1.64 -2.94 9.33
N THR A 121 -1.82 -2.20 10.41
CA THR A 121 -0.76 -1.35 10.97
C THR A 121 0.46 -2.19 11.39
N SER A 122 0.19 -3.35 11.97
CA SER A 122 1.20 -4.38 12.23
C SER A 122 0.52 -5.74 12.09
N VAL A 123 1.08 -6.61 11.27
CA VAL A 123 0.56 -7.96 11.08
C VAL A 123 1.54 -8.95 11.68
N SER A 124 1.03 -9.81 12.55
CA SER A 124 1.74 -10.95 13.10
C SER A 124 1.23 -12.25 12.47
N ALA A 125 2.10 -13.23 12.30
CA ALA A 125 1.68 -14.56 11.91
C ALA A 125 0.88 -15.27 13.03
N GLU A 126 1.00 -14.77 14.26
CA GLU A 126 0.25 -15.24 15.43
C GLU A 126 -0.64 -14.08 15.92
N HIS A 127 -1.88 -14.06 15.45
CA HIS A 127 -2.88 -13.11 15.94
C HIS A 127 -3.65 -13.70 17.10
N VAL A 128 -3.76 -12.97 18.21
CA VAL A 128 -4.56 -13.35 19.37
C VAL A 128 -5.79 -12.48 19.45
N SER A 129 -6.97 -13.07 19.39
CA SER A 129 -8.25 -12.39 19.61
C SER A 129 -9.04 -13.11 20.71
N LYS A 130 -9.83 -12.33 21.48
CA LYS A 130 -10.79 -12.89 22.45
C LYS A 130 -12.17 -13.17 21.85
N ASP A 131 -12.46 -12.49 20.74
CA ASP A 131 -13.81 -12.45 20.14
C ASP A 131 -13.93 -13.31 18.89
N HIS A 132 -12.82 -13.67 18.26
CA HIS A 132 -12.77 -14.45 17.01
C HIS A 132 -11.61 -15.42 17.03
N GLU A 133 -11.80 -16.56 16.37
CA GLU A 133 -10.70 -17.50 16.11
C GLU A 133 -9.61 -16.79 15.29
N PRO A 134 -8.34 -16.83 15.72
CA PRO A 134 -7.26 -16.17 15.02
C PRO A 134 -7.05 -16.75 13.63
N LEU A 135 -6.80 -15.90 12.63
CA LEU A 135 -6.40 -16.34 11.31
C LEU A 135 -5.06 -17.08 11.39
N ASN A 136 -5.05 -18.38 11.09
CA ASN A 136 -3.80 -19.11 10.87
C ASN A 136 -3.24 -18.70 9.49
N LEU A 137 -2.41 -17.69 9.48
CA LEU A 137 -1.89 -17.09 8.26
C LEU A 137 -1.13 -18.09 7.39
N LYS A 138 -0.37 -19.00 8.00
CA LYS A 138 0.40 -20.03 7.28
C LYS A 138 -0.51 -21.01 6.54
N GLN A 139 -1.52 -21.54 7.24
CA GLN A 139 -2.49 -22.46 6.64
C GLN A 139 -3.30 -21.72 5.57
N PHE A 140 -3.74 -20.52 5.88
CA PHE A 140 -4.50 -19.68 4.96
C PHE A 140 -3.75 -19.44 3.63
N ILE A 141 -2.48 -19.01 3.70
CA ILE A 141 -1.67 -18.79 2.48
C ILE A 141 -1.41 -20.09 1.73
N TYR A 142 -1.20 -21.19 2.46
CA TYR A 142 -0.98 -22.50 1.84
C TYR A 142 -2.19 -23.01 1.04
N ASP A 143 -3.39 -22.71 1.52
CA ASP A 143 -4.64 -23.14 0.89
C ASP A 143 -5.05 -22.24 -0.30
N LEU A 144 -4.32 -21.15 -0.56
CA LEU A 144 -4.64 -20.23 -1.66
C LEU A 144 -3.78 -20.48 -2.90
N ASP A 145 -4.43 -20.44 -4.07
CA ASP A 145 -3.76 -20.52 -5.38
C ASP A 145 -3.24 -19.14 -5.87
N VAL A 146 -3.58 -18.07 -5.17
CA VAL A 146 -3.16 -16.70 -5.52
C VAL A 146 -2.03 -16.22 -4.60
N PRO A 147 -1.07 -15.42 -5.10
CA PRO A 147 -0.03 -14.85 -4.27
C PRO A 147 -0.61 -13.88 -3.23
N VAL A 148 -0.10 -13.98 -2.00
CA VAL A 148 -0.52 -13.15 -0.88
C VAL A 148 0.61 -12.21 -0.47
N ILE A 149 0.34 -10.91 -0.46
CA ILE A 149 1.20 -9.90 0.12
C ILE A 149 0.69 -9.59 1.54
N VAL A 150 1.58 -9.56 2.51
CA VAL A 150 1.21 -9.37 3.92
C VAL A 150 2.04 -8.26 4.55
N GLY A 151 1.42 -7.44 5.38
CA GLY A 151 2.10 -6.42 6.17
C GLY A 151 1.14 -5.50 6.95
N GLY A 152 1.61 -4.53 7.81
CA GLY A 152 3.00 -4.06 7.86
C GLY A 152 3.93 -4.85 8.78
N ALA A 153 5.13 -4.97 8.34
CA ALA A 153 6.26 -5.41 9.14
C ALA A 153 7.34 -4.32 9.19
N ALA A 154 8.07 -4.23 10.29
CA ALA A 154 9.01 -3.13 10.46
C ALA A 154 10.40 -3.57 10.94
N ASN A 155 10.62 -4.86 11.11
CA ASN A 155 11.90 -5.40 11.56
C ASN A 155 12.14 -6.80 10.99
N TYR A 156 13.38 -7.24 11.09
CA TYR A 156 13.86 -8.54 10.64
C TYR A 156 12.97 -9.70 11.10
N ARG A 157 12.69 -9.79 12.42
CA ARG A 157 11.97 -10.95 12.99
C ARG A 157 10.53 -11.05 12.49
N ALA A 158 9.82 -9.93 12.46
CA ALA A 158 8.45 -9.89 11.95
C ALA A 158 8.39 -10.27 10.47
N ALA A 159 9.30 -9.73 9.66
CA ALA A 159 9.37 -10.04 8.24
C ALA A 159 9.70 -11.52 7.98
N LEU A 160 10.73 -12.06 8.63
CA LEU A 160 11.11 -13.45 8.49
C LEU A 160 9.95 -14.42 8.86
N HIS A 161 9.16 -14.06 9.88
CA HIS A 161 7.98 -14.82 10.28
C HIS A 161 6.90 -14.85 9.18
N LEU A 162 6.64 -13.70 8.54
CA LEU A 162 5.70 -13.62 7.42
C LEU A 162 6.20 -14.36 6.18
N MET A 163 7.50 -14.31 5.89
CA MET A 163 8.12 -15.07 4.81
C MET A 163 7.99 -16.58 5.02
N ARG A 164 8.26 -17.06 6.25
CA ARG A 164 8.09 -18.46 6.66
C ARG A 164 6.61 -18.91 6.66
N ALA A 165 5.69 -17.97 6.88
CA ALA A 165 4.25 -18.23 6.72
C ALA A 165 3.83 -18.42 5.26
N GLY A 166 4.69 -18.08 4.31
CA GLY A 166 4.45 -18.32 2.88
C GLY A 166 4.12 -17.07 2.07
N ALA A 167 4.21 -15.87 2.64
CA ALA A 167 3.96 -14.64 1.91
C ALA A 167 4.77 -14.56 0.60
N ALA A 168 4.14 -14.07 -0.46
CA ALA A 168 4.81 -13.77 -1.73
C ALA A 168 5.50 -12.41 -1.69
N GLY A 169 4.99 -11.50 -0.87
CA GLY A 169 5.58 -10.20 -0.59
C GLY A 169 5.30 -9.76 0.84
N VAL A 170 6.18 -8.92 1.38
CA VAL A 170 6.04 -8.31 2.70
C VAL A 170 5.98 -6.80 2.55
N LEU A 171 4.91 -6.17 3.07
CA LEU A 171 4.80 -4.72 3.19
C LEU A 171 5.64 -4.25 4.39
N VAL A 172 6.53 -3.31 4.14
CA VAL A 172 7.47 -2.79 5.14
C VAL A 172 7.06 -1.41 5.58
N GLY A 173 6.78 -1.24 6.87
CA GLY A 173 6.40 0.02 7.48
C GLY A 173 5.02 -0.02 8.12
N PHE A 174 4.64 1.12 8.71
CA PHE A 174 3.36 1.30 9.41
C PHE A 174 2.48 2.37 8.76
N GLY A 175 2.63 2.59 7.46
CA GLY A 175 1.93 3.63 6.72
C GLY A 175 2.67 4.97 6.70
N GLY A 176 2.15 5.91 5.92
CA GLY A 176 2.76 7.21 5.69
C GLY A 176 2.40 8.25 6.75
N VAL A 177 3.30 9.20 6.96
CA VAL A 177 3.12 10.33 7.91
C VAL A 177 1.90 11.19 7.55
N ALA A 178 1.53 11.25 6.27
CA ALA A 178 0.42 12.08 5.81
C ALA A 178 -0.96 11.66 6.38
N THR A 179 -1.13 10.38 6.71
CA THR A 179 -2.43 9.85 7.16
C THR A 179 -2.39 9.17 8.52
N SER A 180 -1.20 8.87 9.03
CA SER A 180 -1.02 8.12 10.27
C SER A 180 -0.44 9.02 11.36
N ALA A 181 -1.15 9.11 12.46
CA ALA A 181 -0.69 9.77 13.68
C ALA A 181 -0.04 8.80 14.69
N ASN A 182 0.30 7.59 14.27
CA ASN A 182 0.81 6.53 15.15
C ASN A 182 1.99 6.98 16.01
N ARG A 183 2.93 7.74 15.43
CA ARG A 183 4.08 8.25 16.17
C ARG A 183 3.65 9.15 17.33
N GLN A 184 2.72 10.09 17.11
CA GLN A 184 2.27 11.03 18.11
C GLN A 184 1.30 10.42 19.10
N THR A 185 0.43 9.53 18.66
CA THR A 185 -0.70 9.03 19.47
C THR A 185 -0.38 7.76 20.25
N ILE A 186 0.41 6.85 19.69
CA ILE A 186 0.74 5.57 20.32
C ILE A 186 2.25 5.28 20.40
N GLY A 187 3.10 6.19 19.94
CA GLY A 187 4.56 6.06 20.00
C GLY A 187 5.14 4.98 19.07
N VAL A 188 4.37 4.43 18.13
CA VAL A 188 4.81 3.40 17.21
C VAL A 188 5.27 4.04 15.91
N SER A 189 6.57 4.00 15.65
CA SER A 189 7.17 4.44 14.39
C SER A 189 8.52 3.78 14.17
N ILE A 190 8.96 3.71 12.93
CA ILE A 190 10.31 3.26 12.58
C ILE A 190 10.83 4.09 11.40
N PRO A 191 12.13 4.46 11.40
CA PRO A 191 12.76 5.03 10.22
C PRO A 191 12.72 4.02 9.06
N MET A 192 12.15 4.42 7.93
CA MET A 192 11.91 3.51 6.79
C MET A 192 13.18 2.92 6.22
N ALA A 193 14.29 3.68 6.17
CA ALA A 193 15.58 3.16 5.71
C ALA A 193 16.03 1.96 6.55
N THR A 194 15.93 2.06 7.88
CA THR A 194 16.25 0.96 8.80
C THR A 194 15.32 -0.23 8.59
N ALA A 195 14.00 0.01 8.54
CA ALA A 195 13.02 -1.06 8.35
C ALA A 195 13.24 -1.82 7.05
N ILE A 196 13.48 -1.12 5.93
CA ILE A 196 13.71 -1.75 4.62
C ILE A 196 15.01 -2.57 4.65
N SER A 197 16.08 -2.04 5.24
CA SER A 197 17.35 -2.75 5.35
C SER A 197 17.22 -4.05 6.16
N ASP A 198 16.57 -3.99 7.33
CA ASP A 198 16.31 -5.15 8.19
C ASP A 198 15.49 -6.22 7.46
N VAL A 199 14.43 -5.81 6.76
CA VAL A 199 13.57 -6.74 6.03
C VAL A 199 14.27 -7.32 4.79
N ALA A 200 15.10 -6.54 4.11
CA ALA A 200 15.93 -7.03 3.01
C ALA A 200 16.99 -8.04 3.49
N GLU A 201 17.49 -7.88 4.72
CA GLU A 201 18.35 -8.89 5.36
C GLU A 201 17.57 -10.18 5.65
N ALA A 202 16.39 -10.07 6.28
CA ALA A 202 15.52 -11.22 6.51
C ALA A 202 15.20 -12.00 5.22
N ARG A 203 14.99 -11.29 4.11
CA ARG A 203 14.79 -11.92 2.78
C ARG A 203 16.01 -12.73 2.34
N ARG A 204 17.23 -12.22 2.52
CA ARG A 204 18.45 -12.95 2.15
C ARG A 204 18.57 -14.23 2.93
N ASP A 205 18.40 -14.16 4.25
CA ASP A 205 18.47 -15.33 5.12
C ASP A 205 17.35 -16.35 4.81
N TYR A 206 16.15 -15.85 4.51
CA TYR A 206 15.05 -16.72 4.09
C TYR A 206 15.30 -17.40 2.74
N MET A 207 15.93 -16.71 1.79
CA MET A 207 16.33 -17.36 0.52
C MET A 207 17.30 -18.51 0.76
N ASP A 208 18.29 -18.33 1.63
CA ASP A 208 19.25 -19.37 1.98
C ASP A 208 18.55 -20.53 2.71
N GLU A 209 17.68 -20.25 3.67
CA GLU A 209 16.90 -21.22 4.42
C GLU A 209 15.93 -22.03 3.55
N SER A 210 15.28 -21.37 2.58
CA SER A 210 14.20 -21.95 1.77
C SER A 210 14.66 -22.62 0.46
N GLY A 211 15.96 -22.62 0.19
CA GLY A 211 16.49 -23.12 -1.07
C GLY A 211 16.22 -22.21 -2.28
N GLY A 212 16.19 -20.93 -2.06
CA GLY A 212 16.12 -19.91 -3.12
C GLY A 212 14.75 -19.25 -3.34
N ARG A 213 13.77 -19.46 -2.44
CA ARG A 213 12.48 -18.78 -2.57
C ARG A 213 12.63 -17.29 -2.32
N TYR A 214 12.31 -16.51 -3.36
CA TYR A 214 12.34 -15.05 -3.30
C TYR A 214 11.02 -14.50 -2.79
N VAL A 215 11.06 -13.62 -1.78
CA VAL A 215 9.91 -12.87 -1.28
C VAL A 215 10.12 -11.39 -1.57
N GLN A 216 9.12 -10.75 -2.17
CA GLN A 216 9.20 -9.34 -2.52
C GLN A 216 9.18 -8.45 -1.27
N VAL A 217 10.08 -7.49 -1.19
CA VAL A 217 10.11 -6.45 -0.15
C VAL A 217 9.47 -5.19 -0.72
N ILE A 218 8.33 -4.79 -0.16
CA ILE A 218 7.54 -3.68 -0.67
C ILE A 218 7.51 -2.59 0.39
N ALA A 219 8.15 -1.45 0.13
CA ALA A 219 8.13 -0.33 1.05
C ALA A 219 6.75 0.32 1.10
N ASP A 220 6.14 0.43 2.29
CA ASP A 220 4.80 1.02 2.50
C ASP A 220 4.86 2.18 3.49
N GLY A 221 4.85 3.40 2.98
CA GLY A 221 4.78 4.63 3.74
C GLY A 221 6.03 5.51 3.66
N SER A 222 5.85 6.78 4.01
CA SER A 222 6.89 7.81 4.05
C SER A 222 7.63 8.08 2.74
N MET A 223 6.97 7.85 1.61
CA MET A 223 7.51 8.11 0.26
C MET A 223 6.68 9.20 -0.44
N GLY A 224 6.65 10.39 0.18
CA GLY A 224 5.90 11.54 -0.35
C GLY A 224 6.48 12.13 -1.63
N GLU A 225 7.77 11.89 -1.89
CA GLU A 225 8.54 12.42 -3.01
C GLU A 225 9.37 11.33 -3.67
N SER A 226 9.73 11.56 -4.92
CA SER A 226 10.51 10.62 -5.73
C SER A 226 11.89 10.28 -5.12
N GLY A 227 12.53 11.21 -4.41
CA GLY A 227 13.80 10.96 -3.72
C GLY A 227 13.69 9.87 -2.64
N SER A 228 12.63 9.91 -1.83
CA SER A 228 12.36 8.89 -0.82
C SER A 228 12.05 7.53 -1.44
N PHE A 229 11.29 7.51 -2.53
CA PHE A 229 11.02 6.31 -3.33
C PHE A 229 12.30 5.67 -3.87
N VAL A 230 13.17 6.47 -4.48
CA VAL A 230 14.48 6.01 -5.00
C VAL A 230 15.35 5.44 -3.87
N THR A 231 15.40 6.13 -2.73
CA THR A 231 16.14 5.66 -1.55
C THR A 231 15.61 4.33 -1.03
N ALA A 232 14.29 4.13 -1.01
CA ALA A 232 13.68 2.87 -0.59
C ALA A 232 14.15 1.69 -1.45
N LEU A 233 14.21 1.87 -2.77
CA LEU A 233 14.72 0.84 -3.70
C LEU A 233 16.22 0.60 -3.50
N ALA A 234 17.02 1.65 -3.35
CA ALA A 234 18.46 1.52 -3.06
C ALA A 234 18.72 0.75 -1.75
N MET A 235 17.86 0.89 -0.74
CA MET A 235 17.94 0.18 0.53
C MET A 235 17.50 -1.28 0.47
N GLY A 236 16.99 -1.75 -0.66
CA GLY A 236 16.66 -3.16 -0.86
C GLY A 236 15.18 -3.48 -1.09
N ALA A 237 14.30 -2.49 -1.19
CA ALA A 237 12.93 -2.72 -1.59
C ALA A 237 12.87 -3.10 -3.09
N ASP A 238 11.95 -4.00 -3.44
CA ASP A 238 11.69 -4.40 -4.82
C ASP A 238 10.65 -3.50 -5.48
N ALA A 239 9.75 -2.95 -4.66
CA ALA A 239 8.72 -2.00 -5.07
C ALA A 239 8.33 -1.09 -3.91
N ALA A 240 7.54 -0.06 -4.22
CA ALA A 240 6.94 0.83 -3.23
C ALA A 240 5.42 0.88 -3.37
N MET A 241 4.70 0.74 -2.27
CA MET A 241 3.27 1.03 -2.18
C MET A 241 3.09 2.52 -1.91
N LEU A 242 2.51 3.24 -2.88
CA LEU A 242 2.35 4.69 -2.83
C LEU A 242 0.90 5.06 -2.47
N GLY A 243 0.75 5.84 -1.42
CA GLY A 243 -0.51 6.47 -1.00
C GLY A 243 -0.56 7.95 -1.37
N ALA A 244 0.01 8.81 -0.53
CA ALA A 244 -0.04 10.26 -0.68
C ALA A 244 0.43 10.78 -2.05
N PRO A 245 1.49 10.28 -2.71
CA PRO A 245 1.83 10.70 -4.06
C PRO A 245 0.70 10.49 -5.07
N LEU A 246 0.05 9.32 -5.04
CA LEU A 246 -1.03 8.98 -5.97
C LEU A 246 -2.36 9.64 -5.58
N ALA A 247 -2.59 9.95 -4.30
CA ALA A 247 -3.73 10.75 -3.86
C ALA A 247 -3.72 12.19 -4.41
N ARG A 248 -2.55 12.65 -4.88
CA ARG A 248 -2.36 13.95 -5.56
C ARG A 248 -2.68 13.93 -7.05
N ALA A 249 -3.08 12.77 -7.59
CA ALA A 249 -3.48 12.68 -8.99
C ALA A 249 -4.85 13.35 -9.22
N GLN A 250 -5.03 13.91 -10.41
CA GLN A 250 -6.33 14.45 -10.84
C GLN A 250 -7.42 13.38 -10.86
N GLU A 251 -7.04 12.14 -11.18
CA GLU A 251 -7.92 10.99 -11.24
C GLU A 251 -8.20 10.37 -9.86
N ALA A 252 -7.47 10.78 -8.82
CA ALA A 252 -7.59 10.20 -7.49
C ALA A 252 -8.96 10.53 -6.85
N PRO A 253 -9.68 9.53 -6.31
CA PRO A 253 -11.01 9.71 -5.78
C PRO A 253 -11.07 10.57 -4.50
N GLY A 254 -9.92 10.85 -3.89
CA GLY A 254 -9.80 11.74 -2.73
C GLY A 254 -9.90 13.24 -3.02
N HIS A 255 -9.95 13.64 -4.29
CA HIS A 255 -10.07 15.06 -4.71
C HIS A 255 -9.08 16.00 -3.99
N GLY A 256 -7.81 15.58 -3.88
CA GLY A 256 -6.76 16.36 -3.20
C GLY A 256 -6.74 16.18 -1.67
N THR A 257 -7.59 15.32 -1.13
CA THR A 257 -7.54 14.89 0.28
C THR A 257 -7.06 13.44 0.40
N HIS A 258 -6.54 13.08 1.57
CA HIS A 258 -5.96 11.75 1.78
C HIS A 258 -6.20 11.26 3.21
N TRP A 259 -6.63 10.01 3.36
CA TRP A 259 -6.87 9.37 4.65
C TRP A 259 -6.60 7.86 4.60
N GLY A 260 -6.30 7.29 5.75
CA GLY A 260 -6.08 5.86 5.92
C GLY A 260 -7.18 5.19 6.73
N SER A 261 -7.03 3.89 6.93
CA SER A 261 -7.99 3.08 7.70
C SER A 261 -8.15 3.55 9.15
N GLU A 262 -7.12 4.15 9.74
CA GLU A 262 -7.20 4.66 11.11
C GLU A 262 -8.16 5.86 11.25
N ALA A 263 -8.37 6.65 10.21
CA ALA A 263 -9.27 7.81 10.26
C ALA A 263 -10.74 7.42 10.41
N ARG A 264 -11.11 6.23 9.93
CA ARG A 264 -12.48 5.72 9.97
C ARG A 264 -12.84 4.97 11.26
N HIS A 265 -11.89 4.67 12.13
CA HIS A 265 -12.16 3.88 13.34
C HIS A 265 -12.74 4.74 14.45
N ALA A 266 -13.93 4.36 14.93
CA ALA A 266 -14.71 5.17 15.86
C ALA A 266 -14.08 5.41 17.24
N THR A 267 -13.20 4.53 17.71
CA THR A 267 -12.67 4.56 19.08
C THR A 267 -11.16 4.75 19.16
N LEU A 268 -10.44 4.71 18.06
CA LEU A 268 -9.00 4.92 18.07
C LEU A 268 -8.67 6.41 18.03
N PRO A 269 -7.82 6.93 18.94
CA PRO A 269 -7.46 8.34 19.01
C PRO A 269 -6.41 8.74 17.96
N ARG A 270 -6.49 8.20 16.75
CA ARG A 270 -5.51 8.37 15.68
C ARG A 270 -6.19 8.32 14.33
N GLY A 271 -5.44 8.76 13.35
CA GLY A 271 -5.93 8.88 11.99
C GLY A 271 -6.49 10.27 11.74
N LEU A 272 -6.24 10.75 10.55
CA LEU A 272 -6.69 12.05 10.12
C LEU A 272 -6.91 12.05 8.61
N ARG A 273 -7.73 12.98 8.14
CA ARG A 273 -7.80 13.39 6.76
C ARG A 273 -6.84 14.55 6.55
N SER A 274 -5.88 14.36 5.68
CA SER A 274 -4.92 15.39 5.30
C SER A 274 -5.29 16.02 3.96
N GLU A 275 -4.99 17.29 3.79
CA GLU A 275 -5.00 17.95 2.50
C GLU A 275 -3.64 17.75 1.84
N VAL A 276 -3.62 17.11 0.68
CA VAL A 276 -2.39 16.83 -0.07
C VAL A 276 -2.33 17.63 -1.38
N GLY A 277 -3.45 18.21 -1.81
CA GLY A 277 -3.60 18.94 -3.05
C GLY A 277 -3.48 18.07 -4.29
N THR A 278 -3.61 18.67 -5.45
CA THR A 278 -3.45 18.02 -6.76
C THR A 278 -2.20 18.54 -7.43
N VAL A 279 -1.37 17.66 -8.01
CA VAL A 279 -0.10 18.05 -8.66
C VAL A 279 -0.04 17.71 -10.14
N GLY A 280 -0.89 16.81 -10.63
CA GLY A 280 -0.96 16.41 -12.03
C GLY A 280 -1.77 15.15 -12.23
N THR A 281 -1.70 14.55 -13.40
CA THR A 281 -2.31 13.24 -13.71
C THR A 281 -1.49 12.08 -13.13
N LEU A 282 -2.07 10.88 -13.07
CA LEU A 282 -1.33 9.65 -12.74
C LEU A 282 -0.11 9.46 -13.66
N GLN A 283 -0.28 9.74 -14.95
CA GLN A 283 0.81 9.69 -15.93
C GLN A 283 1.95 10.65 -15.56
N GLU A 284 1.64 11.89 -15.20
CA GLU A 284 2.64 12.90 -14.83
C GLU A 284 3.35 12.55 -13.53
N ILE A 285 2.61 12.03 -12.54
CA ILE A 285 3.20 11.59 -11.27
C ILE A 285 4.16 10.41 -11.51
N LEU A 286 3.79 9.44 -12.32
CA LEU A 286 4.62 8.26 -12.55
C LEU A 286 5.75 8.53 -13.56
N TYR A 287 5.44 9.12 -14.71
CA TYR A 287 6.37 9.21 -15.85
C TYR A 287 6.75 10.62 -16.24
N GLY A 288 6.07 11.64 -15.70
CA GLY A 288 6.30 13.04 -16.06
C GLY A 288 5.45 13.50 -17.26
N PRO A 289 5.72 14.70 -17.72
CA PRO A 289 6.84 15.58 -17.36
C PRO A 289 6.73 16.21 -15.97
N SER A 290 7.86 16.64 -15.40
CA SER A 290 7.90 17.44 -14.16
C SER A 290 7.97 18.92 -14.48
N HIS A 291 7.11 19.70 -13.84
CA HIS A 291 7.09 21.17 -13.95
C HIS A 291 7.64 21.86 -12.69
N LYS A 292 7.91 21.08 -11.63
CA LYS A 292 8.44 21.56 -10.35
C LYS A 292 9.63 20.68 -9.94
N ALA A 293 10.54 21.25 -9.16
CA ALA A 293 11.73 20.56 -8.65
C ALA A 293 11.53 20.04 -7.21
N ASP A 294 10.31 19.63 -6.87
CA ASP A 294 9.91 19.20 -5.52
C ASP A 294 9.76 17.67 -5.35
N GLY A 295 10.04 16.90 -6.42
CA GLY A 295 9.96 15.44 -6.39
C GLY A 295 8.53 14.86 -6.37
N THR A 296 7.50 15.68 -6.57
CA THR A 296 6.09 15.22 -6.52
C THR A 296 5.61 14.54 -7.80
N THR A 297 6.36 14.67 -8.89
CA THR A 297 6.06 14.08 -10.21
C THR A 297 7.25 13.35 -10.78
N ASN A 298 7.04 12.52 -11.82
CA ASN A 298 8.06 11.78 -12.58
C ASN A 298 8.91 10.84 -11.71
N PHE A 299 8.26 10.00 -10.91
CA PHE A 299 8.93 9.04 -10.02
C PHE A 299 9.87 8.10 -10.77
N ILE A 300 9.44 7.60 -11.94
CA ILE A 300 10.24 6.66 -12.76
C ILE A 300 11.41 7.38 -13.44
N GLY A 301 11.24 8.62 -13.87
CA GLY A 301 12.36 9.42 -14.37
C GLY A 301 13.41 9.69 -13.29
N ALA A 302 12.98 9.97 -12.05
CA ALA A 302 13.88 10.13 -10.91
C ALA A 302 14.66 8.84 -10.61
N LEU A 303 13.99 7.67 -10.63
CA LEU A 303 14.63 6.37 -10.45
C LEU A 303 15.69 6.12 -11.54
N ARG A 304 15.32 6.26 -12.80
CA ARG A 304 16.24 6.09 -13.94
C ARG A 304 17.45 7.00 -13.83
N ARG A 305 17.23 8.27 -13.45
CA ARG A 305 18.30 9.25 -13.27
C ARG A 305 19.23 8.87 -12.13
N ALA A 306 18.69 8.43 -10.98
CA ALA A 306 19.47 8.02 -9.83
C ALA A 306 20.32 6.78 -10.14
N MET A 307 19.72 5.74 -10.76
CA MET A 307 20.42 4.54 -11.18
C MET A 307 21.59 4.89 -12.11
N ALA A 308 21.34 5.70 -13.15
CA ALA A 308 22.37 6.14 -14.08
C ALA A 308 23.49 6.94 -13.39
N SER A 309 23.13 7.84 -12.45
CA SER A 309 24.09 8.65 -11.70
C SER A 309 24.99 7.81 -10.78
N CYS A 310 24.47 6.68 -10.29
CA CYS A 310 25.21 5.74 -9.45
C CYS A 310 25.88 4.60 -10.25
N GLY A 311 25.70 4.56 -11.57
CA GLY A 311 26.33 3.57 -12.45
C GLY A 311 25.62 2.22 -12.49
N TYR A 312 24.31 2.17 -12.19
CA TYR A 312 23.50 0.96 -12.21
C TYR A 312 22.52 0.96 -13.40
N VAL A 313 22.27 -0.23 -13.96
CA VAL A 313 21.44 -0.42 -15.16
C VAL A 313 20.09 -1.08 -14.87
N ASP A 314 19.94 -1.70 -13.71
CA ASP A 314 18.73 -2.38 -13.26
C ASP A 314 18.51 -2.21 -11.74
N ILE A 315 17.27 -2.46 -11.28
CA ILE A 315 16.89 -2.32 -9.86
C ILE A 315 17.65 -3.31 -8.99
N LYS A 316 17.86 -4.53 -9.45
CA LYS A 316 18.53 -5.59 -8.70
C LYS A 316 19.98 -5.23 -8.33
N SER A 317 20.70 -4.65 -9.29
CA SER A 317 22.04 -4.12 -9.06
C SER A 317 22.00 -2.84 -8.21
N PHE A 318 21.01 -1.97 -8.42
CA PHE A 318 20.82 -0.74 -7.66
C PHE A 318 20.56 -0.97 -6.17
N GLN A 319 19.94 -2.08 -5.79
CA GLN A 319 19.76 -2.52 -4.39
C GLN A 319 21.09 -2.77 -3.64
N ARG A 320 22.22 -2.73 -4.35
CA ARG A 320 23.58 -2.83 -3.77
C ARG A 320 24.29 -1.48 -3.69
N CYS A 321 23.60 -0.40 -4.05
CA CYS A 321 24.15 0.94 -3.99
C CYS A 321 24.55 1.28 -2.54
N PRO A 322 25.78 1.73 -2.28
CA PRO A 322 26.17 2.18 -0.96
C PRO A 322 25.32 3.38 -0.53
N VAL A 323 24.66 3.26 0.60
CA VAL A 323 23.83 4.33 1.17
C VAL A 323 24.42 4.77 2.50
N VAL A 324 24.57 6.06 2.69
CA VAL A 324 25.03 6.65 3.95
C VAL A 324 23.84 7.20 4.71
N VAL A 325 23.62 6.70 5.92
CA VAL A 325 22.61 7.23 6.83
C VAL A 325 23.23 8.36 7.64
N THR A 326 22.70 9.57 7.51
CA THR A 326 23.10 10.73 8.29
C THR A 326 22.01 11.13 9.26
N ALA A 327 22.39 11.62 10.45
CA ALA A 327 21.44 12.28 11.32
C ALA A 327 20.87 13.54 10.62
N ASN A 328 19.56 13.66 10.57
CA ASN A 328 18.93 14.85 10.03
C ASN A 328 19.30 16.05 10.92
N ARG A 329 20.16 16.92 10.44
CA ARG A 329 20.44 18.21 11.05
C ARG A 329 19.46 19.20 10.41
N SER A 330 18.23 19.19 10.92
CA SER A 330 17.25 20.26 10.64
C SER A 330 17.66 21.55 11.32
#